data_fcd5ab0f19e3a2453b659d078e237a1b
#
_entry.id   fcd5ab0f19e3a2453b659d078e237a1b
#
_cell.length_a   1.000
_cell.length_b   1.000
_cell.length_c   1.000
_cell.angle_alpha   90.00
_cell.angle_beta   90.00
_cell.angle_gamma   90.00
#
_symmetry.space_group_name_H-M   'P 1'
#
loop_
_entity.id
_entity.type
_entity.pdbx_description
1 polymer ?
#
loop_
_entity_poly.entity_id
_entity_poly.type
_entity_poly.pdbx_seq_one_letter_code
_entity_poly.pdbx_strand_id
1 'polypeptide(L)'
;GLPDLAALEAELSALEEEARRLKEEKARLLEELSALGEAAKPLAEELARLEGEALAQALPGIRARYAELLKGAGEEARRARLEERKAALRALKEEAEALGLGEEVAEAERALAQGELPDLEALRRRLEEAQALRRRLALEELARLQALAERFRPLGGEAVLKAIEAERQKPLPDPAPIARALQALKRRLEAKRQELGTRLAAFFRRYAPLEGLKSDTQRRIRPLVEFLRPAQKALDRLGPRGVLEVERALAQAEEALKELEKEKEAADRLLKELGQEDLEALLSSLEAPGGERPDLSPLRLPGVKALGLLDDPLPLPRPQLKALHQALKALEAATGEALGPALVRLGGSYLVLAPWRGHEAVALVEPEALDPFLKALSG
;
A
#
# COMPACT_ATOMS: atom_id res chain seq x y z
N GLY A 1 14.63 29.00 -4.28
CA GLY A 1 13.84 27.82 -4.54
C GLY A 1 12.43 28.22 -4.94
N LEU A 2 11.83 27.48 -5.86
CA LEU A 2 10.43 27.68 -6.25
C LEU A 2 9.55 27.51 -5.01
N PRO A 3 8.54 28.37 -4.80
CA PRO A 3 7.63 28.23 -3.67
C PRO A 3 6.90 26.88 -3.78
N ASP A 4 6.68 26.23 -2.64
CA ASP A 4 5.92 25.00 -2.55
C ASP A 4 4.46 25.28 -2.96
N LEU A 5 4.05 24.75 -4.11
CA LEU A 5 2.69 24.91 -4.63
C LEU A 5 1.62 24.42 -3.66
N ALA A 6 1.88 23.31 -2.96
CA ALA A 6 0.95 22.78 -1.96
C ALA A 6 0.78 23.74 -0.77
N ALA A 7 1.86 24.39 -0.32
CA ALA A 7 1.79 25.39 0.74
C ALA A 7 1.03 26.64 0.28
N LEU A 8 1.26 27.09 -0.96
CA LEU A 8 0.53 28.22 -1.53
C LEU A 8 -0.97 27.93 -1.72
N GLU A 9 -1.31 26.73 -2.17
CA GLU A 9 -2.72 26.30 -2.29
C GLU A 9 -3.39 26.23 -0.92
N ALA A 10 -2.68 25.74 0.11
CA ALA A 10 -3.18 25.72 1.48
C ALA A 10 -3.39 27.12 2.04
N GLU A 11 -2.45 28.06 1.81
CA GLU A 11 -2.59 29.47 2.19
C GLU A 11 -3.76 30.14 1.47
N LEU A 12 -3.91 29.89 0.17
CA LEU A 12 -5.02 30.44 -0.61
C LEU A 12 -6.36 29.93 -0.09
N SER A 13 -6.47 28.64 0.15
CA SER A 13 -7.66 28.01 0.73
C SER A 13 -8.01 28.58 2.10
N ALA A 14 -7.01 28.80 2.96
CA ALA A 14 -7.20 29.42 4.27
C ALA A 14 -7.69 30.87 4.17
N LEU A 15 -7.16 31.65 3.23
CA LEU A 15 -7.61 33.03 2.97
C LEU A 15 -9.02 33.10 2.42
N GLU A 16 -9.38 32.21 1.50
CA GLU A 16 -10.73 32.08 0.96
C GLU A 16 -11.75 31.75 2.06
N GLU A 17 -11.40 30.82 2.94
CA GLU A 17 -12.22 30.43 4.09
C GLU A 17 -12.41 31.60 5.07
N GLU A 18 -11.35 32.35 5.38
CA GLU A 18 -11.42 33.54 6.22
C GLU A 18 -12.30 34.61 5.60
N ALA A 19 -12.19 34.87 4.30
CA ALA A 19 -13.03 35.82 3.58
C ALA A 19 -14.51 35.39 3.63
N ARG A 20 -14.81 34.11 3.48
CA ARG A 20 -16.16 33.56 3.61
C ARG A 20 -16.74 33.81 5.02
N ARG A 21 -15.95 33.53 6.07
CA ARG A 21 -16.36 33.75 7.46
C ARG A 21 -16.70 35.22 7.73
N LEU A 22 -15.87 36.12 7.24
CA LEU A 22 -16.10 37.57 7.41
C LEU A 22 -17.41 38.03 6.72
N LYS A 23 -17.70 37.54 5.54
CA LYS A 23 -18.94 37.82 4.85
C LYS A 23 -20.18 37.31 5.58
N GLU A 24 -20.10 36.08 6.10
CA GLU A 24 -21.20 35.47 6.85
C GLU A 24 -21.45 36.20 8.17
N GLU A 25 -20.39 36.58 8.90
CA GLU A 25 -20.50 37.37 10.13
C GLU A 25 -21.08 38.73 9.87
N LYS A 26 -20.63 39.44 8.83
CA LYS A 26 -21.19 40.71 8.38
C LYS A 26 -22.69 40.61 8.11
N ALA A 27 -23.10 39.58 7.36
CA ALA A 27 -24.51 39.37 7.02
C ALA A 27 -25.37 39.16 8.27
N ARG A 28 -24.91 38.38 9.23
CA ARG A 28 -25.60 38.15 10.51
C ARG A 28 -25.71 39.39 11.35
N LEU A 29 -24.64 40.17 11.46
CA LEU A 29 -24.66 41.43 12.22
C LEU A 29 -25.58 42.46 11.57
N LEU A 30 -25.61 42.57 10.24
CA LEU A 30 -26.55 43.46 9.52
C LEU A 30 -27.99 43.09 9.80
N GLU A 31 -28.33 41.81 9.80
CA GLU A 31 -29.66 41.32 10.12
C GLU A 31 -30.04 41.64 11.56
N GLU A 32 -29.16 41.41 12.51
CA GLU A 32 -29.36 41.73 13.93
C GLU A 32 -29.53 43.24 14.18
N LEU A 33 -28.73 44.09 13.53
CA LEU A 33 -28.84 45.54 13.59
C LEU A 33 -30.13 46.07 12.99
N SER A 34 -30.59 45.48 11.88
CA SER A 34 -31.86 45.76 11.25
C SER A 34 -33.04 45.57 12.21
N ALA A 35 -32.98 44.53 13.05
CA ALA A 35 -34.02 44.24 14.03
C ALA A 35 -34.09 45.26 15.19
N LEU A 36 -33.02 46.02 15.45
CA LEU A 36 -32.99 47.07 16.50
C LEU A 36 -33.61 48.41 16.03
N GLY A 37 -34.00 48.55 14.77
CA GLY A 37 -34.66 49.75 14.26
C GLY A 37 -33.75 50.97 14.05
N GLU A 38 -34.29 52.14 14.19
CA GLU A 38 -33.64 53.45 13.88
C GLU A 38 -32.35 53.71 14.69
N ALA A 39 -32.29 53.29 15.93
CA ALA A 39 -31.10 53.48 16.78
C ALA A 39 -29.84 52.77 16.26
N ALA A 40 -29.99 51.64 15.57
CA ALA A 40 -28.89 50.86 15.02
C ALA A 40 -28.56 51.21 13.56
N LYS A 41 -29.35 52.03 12.89
CA LYS A 41 -29.21 52.39 11.47
C LYS A 41 -27.83 52.95 11.11
N PRO A 42 -27.23 53.91 11.88
CA PRO A 42 -25.88 54.41 11.58
C PRO A 42 -24.82 53.32 11.61
N LEU A 43 -24.89 52.42 12.58
CA LEU A 43 -23.95 51.33 12.72
C LEU A 43 -24.11 50.28 11.61
N ALA A 44 -25.36 50.00 11.21
CA ALA A 44 -25.65 49.09 10.09
C ALA A 44 -25.11 49.67 8.77
N GLU A 45 -25.27 50.98 8.54
CA GLU A 45 -24.73 51.65 7.35
C GLU A 45 -23.21 51.64 7.31
N GLU A 46 -22.54 51.84 8.46
CA GLU A 46 -21.08 51.72 8.60
C GLU A 46 -20.62 50.30 8.27
N LEU A 47 -21.24 49.30 8.86
CA LEU A 47 -20.90 47.88 8.61
C LEU A 47 -21.13 47.49 7.15
N ALA A 48 -22.20 47.96 6.52
CA ALA A 48 -22.50 47.63 5.13
C ALA A 48 -21.41 48.11 4.15
N ARG A 49 -20.69 49.19 4.49
CA ARG A 49 -19.61 49.74 3.67
C ARG A 49 -18.27 49.05 3.82
N LEU A 50 -18.09 48.25 4.87
CA LEU A 50 -16.82 47.58 5.18
C LEU A 50 -16.70 46.25 4.45
N GLU A 51 -15.52 46.01 3.86
CA GLU A 51 -15.20 44.77 3.17
C GLU A 51 -13.71 44.39 3.41
N GLY A 52 -13.38 43.12 3.28
CA GLY A 52 -12.04 42.62 3.35
C GLY A 52 -11.31 42.89 4.69
N GLU A 53 -10.10 43.37 4.61
CA GLU A 53 -9.26 43.65 5.79
C GLU A 53 -9.83 44.76 6.68
N ALA A 54 -10.41 45.79 6.06
CA ALA A 54 -11.08 46.87 6.81
C ALA A 54 -12.25 46.33 7.65
N LEU A 55 -13.00 45.38 7.14
CA LEU A 55 -14.05 44.68 7.88
C LEU A 55 -13.46 43.88 9.05
N ALA A 56 -12.42 43.11 8.80
CA ALA A 56 -11.77 42.29 9.84
C ALA A 56 -11.26 43.17 11.00
N GLN A 57 -10.66 44.31 10.71
CA GLN A 57 -10.15 45.26 11.71
C GLN A 57 -11.26 45.98 12.47
N ALA A 58 -12.36 46.32 11.82
CA ALA A 58 -13.48 47.06 12.40
C ALA A 58 -14.45 46.19 13.21
N LEU A 59 -14.55 44.92 12.93
CA LEU A 59 -15.51 43.99 13.57
C LEU A 59 -15.53 43.99 15.08
N PRO A 60 -14.37 43.92 15.79
CA PRO A 60 -14.41 44.00 17.25
C PRO A 60 -15.04 45.27 17.78
N GLY A 61 -14.75 46.44 17.18
CA GLY A 61 -15.35 47.72 17.53
C GLY A 61 -16.83 47.77 17.25
N ILE A 62 -17.25 47.23 16.15
CA ILE A 62 -18.69 47.15 15.74
C ILE A 62 -19.45 46.24 16.70
N ARG A 63 -18.89 45.11 17.09
CA ARG A 63 -19.50 44.24 18.11
C ARG A 63 -19.68 44.92 19.44
N ALA A 64 -18.67 45.69 19.89
CA ALA A 64 -18.75 46.46 21.13
C ALA A 64 -19.86 47.52 21.08
N ARG A 65 -19.95 48.24 19.97
CA ARG A 65 -21.02 49.25 19.75
C ARG A 65 -22.40 48.63 19.67
N TYR A 66 -22.51 47.47 19.04
CA TYR A 66 -23.74 46.68 18.99
C TYR A 66 -24.18 46.25 20.41
N ALA A 67 -23.24 45.76 21.22
CA ALA A 67 -23.53 45.41 22.60
C ALA A 67 -24.04 46.60 23.42
N GLU A 68 -23.46 47.81 23.25
CA GLU A 68 -23.95 49.03 23.87
C GLU A 68 -25.36 49.43 23.41
N LEU A 69 -25.67 49.31 22.13
CA LEU A 69 -27.01 49.55 21.62
C LEU A 69 -28.04 48.57 22.20
N LEU A 70 -27.65 47.32 22.40
CA LEU A 70 -28.50 46.31 23.05
C LEU A 70 -28.83 46.68 24.50
N LYS A 71 -27.88 47.24 25.23
CA LYS A 71 -28.10 47.71 26.61
C LYS A 71 -29.10 48.81 26.68
N GLY A 72 -29.18 49.69 25.65
CA GLY A 72 -30.13 50.78 25.53
C GLY A 72 -31.51 50.35 25.00
N ALA A 73 -31.67 49.16 24.45
CA ALA A 73 -32.93 48.64 23.97
C ALA A 73 -33.85 48.22 25.14
N GLY A 74 -35.15 48.31 24.95
CA GLY A 74 -36.11 47.91 25.99
C GLY A 74 -35.95 46.43 26.42
N GLU A 75 -36.44 46.11 27.61
CA GLU A 75 -36.30 44.77 28.22
C GLU A 75 -36.76 43.60 27.35
N GLU A 76 -37.82 43.79 26.54
CA GLU A 76 -38.31 42.77 25.64
C GLU A 76 -37.33 42.42 24.51
N ALA A 77 -36.69 43.44 23.91
CA ALA A 77 -35.70 43.27 22.88
C ALA A 77 -34.44 42.56 23.47
N ARG A 78 -34.06 42.91 24.69
CA ARG A 78 -32.96 42.28 25.42
C ARG A 78 -33.24 40.81 25.70
N ARG A 79 -34.45 40.48 26.17
CA ARG A 79 -34.85 39.09 26.41
C ARG A 79 -34.85 38.30 25.09
N ALA A 80 -35.36 38.85 24.00
CA ALA A 80 -35.37 38.21 22.70
C ALA A 80 -33.94 37.90 22.26
N ARG A 81 -33.00 38.83 22.43
CA ARG A 81 -31.58 38.60 22.06
C ARG A 81 -30.88 37.53 22.95
N LEU A 82 -31.18 37.52 24.25
CA LEU A 82 -30.67 36.50 25.14
C LEU A 82 -31.19 35.10 24.75
N GLU A 83 -32.47 34.99 24.44
CA GLU A 83 -33.06 33.72 23.97
C GLU A 83 -32.49 33.28 22.63
N GLU A 84 -32.25 34.18 21.71
CA GLU A 84 -31.63 33.93 20.42
C GLU A 84 -30.19 33.42 20.60
N ARG A 85 -29.39 34.03 21.51
CA ARG A 85 -28.03 33.59 21.85
C ARG A 85 -28.02 32.24 22.53
N LYS A 86 -28.97 31.97 23.43
CA LYS A 86 -29.12 30.66 24.04
C LYS A 86 -29.43 29.58 23.01
N ALA A 87 -30.31 29.84 22.06
CA ALA A 87 -30.64 28.95 20.99
C ALA A 87 -29.43 28.68 20.08
N ALA A 88 -28.70 29.73 19.71
CA ALA A 88 -27.49 29.61 18.92
C ALA A 88 -26.41 28.79 19.64
N LEU A 89 -26.25 29.00 20.95
CA LEU A 89 -25.30 28.21 21.75
C LEU A 89 -25.71 26.74 21.86
N ARG A 90 -27.01 26.45 22.05
CA ARG A 90 -27.50 25.08 22.05
C ARG A 90 -27.22 24.35 20.75
N ALA A 91 -27.36 25.05 19.61
CA ALA A 91 -27.05 24.49 18.31
C ALA A 91 -25.57 24.11 18.14
N LEU A 92 -24.67 24.83 18.81
CA LEU A 92 -23.22 24.59 18.74
C LEU A 92 -22.70 23.67 19.83
N LYS A 93 -23.42 23.52 20.93
CA LYS A 93 -22.96 22.89 22.17
C LYS A 93 -22.44 21.47 21.98
N GLU A 94 -23.24 20.62 21.36
CA GLU A 94 -22.89 19.19 21.21
C GLU A 94 -21.60 19.02 20.40
N GLU A 95 -21.50 19.71 19.28
CA GLU A 95 -20.34 19.63 18.39
C GLU A 95 -19.10 20.28 19.01
N ALA A 96 -19.28 21.42 19.68
CA ALA A 96 -18.20 22.09 20.38
C ALA A 96 -17.62 21.25 21.54
N GLU A 97 -18.48 20.62 22.35
CA GLU A 97 -18.06 19.70 23.40
C GLU A 97 -17.33 18.49 22.84
N ALA A 98 -17.82 17.92 21.74
CA ALA A 98 -17.18 16.80 21.05
C ALA A 98 -15.78 17.13 20.53
N LEU A 99 -15.50 18.40 20.25
CA LEU A 99 -14.21 18.88 19.75
C LEU A 99 -13.31 19.51 20.83
N GLY A 100 -13.67 19.33 22.11
CA GLY A 100 -12.84 19.80 23.24
C GLY A 100 -13.04 21.27 23.62
N LEU A 101 -14.12 21.90 23.16
CA LEU A 101 -14.46 23.29 23.47
C LEU A 101 -15.52 23.42 24.59
N GLY A 102 -15.59 22.41 25.47
CA GLY A 102 -16.57 22.36 26.57
C GLY A 102 -16.44 23.50 27.58
N GLU A 103 -15.24 23.95 27.88
CA GLU A 103 -15.03 25.09 28.78
C GLU A 103 -15.54 26.40 28.19
N GLU A 104 -15.28 26.64 26.91
CA GLU A 104 -15.76 27.84 26.20
C GLU A 104 -17.28 27.87 26.15
N VAL A 105 -17.91 26.70 25.94
CA VAL A 105 -19.38 26.58 26.01
C VAL A 105 -19.87 26.87 27.41
N ALA A 106 -19.24 26.36 28.44
CA ALA A 106 -19.62 26.59 29.84
C ALA A 106 -19.46 28.08 30.23
N GLU A 107 -18.45 28.77 29.77
CA GLU A 107 -18.25 30.19 29.96
C GLU A 107 -19.38 30.99 29.27
N ALA A 108 -19.72 30.63 28.04
CA ALA A 108 -20.82 31.26 27.31
C ALA A 108 -22.17 31.03 28.01
N GLU A 109 -22.43 29.83 28.51
CA GLU A 109 -23.65 29.52 29.29
C GLU A 109 -23.71 30.36 30.58
N ARG A 110 -22.59 30.54 31.30
CA ARG A 110 -22.51 31.34 32.50
C ARG A 110 -22.77 32.84 32.20
N ALA A 111 -22.20 33.35 31.11
CA ALA A 111 -22.45 34.73 30.69
C ALA A 111 -23.92 34.95 30.35
N LEU A 112 -24.56 34.04 29.64
CA LEU A 112 -25.99 34.10 29.33
C LEU A 112 -26.86 34.06 30.59
N ALA A 113 -26.49 33.21 31.57
CA ALA A 113 -27.21 33.11 32.85
C ALA A 113 -27.16 34.44 33.66
N GLN A 114 -26.08 35.22 33.49
CA GLN A 114 -25.92 36.53 34.10
C GLN A 114 -26.55 37.68 33.29
N GLY A 115 -27.20 37.34 32.16
CA GLY A 115 -27.79 38.34 31.26
C GLY A 115 -26.79 39.06 30.37
N GLU A 116 -25.57 38.56 30.25
CA GLU A 116 -24.52 39.06 29.38
C GLU A 116 -24.65 38.38 27.99
N LEU A 117 -24.19 39.06 26.95
CA LEU A 117 -24.15 38.52 25.59
C LEU A 117 -22.73 38.04 25.30
N PRO A 118 -22.47 36.72 25.30
CA PRO A 118 -21.15 36.19 24.94
C PRO A 118 -20.87 36.35 23.44
N ASP A 119 -19.57 36.43 23.09
CA ASP A 119 -19.12 36.43 21.71
C ASP A 119 -19.16 35.02 21.15
N LEU A 120 -20.31 34.63 20.59
CA LEU A 120 -20.47 33.31 19.96
C LEU A 120 -19.73 33.20 18.61
N GLU A 121 -19.35 34.31 18.01
CA GLU A 121 -18.54 34.28 16.78
C GLU A 121 -17.12 33.78 17.06
N ALA A 122 -16.54 34.16 18.21
CA ALA A 122 -15.27 33.59 18.64
C ALA A 122 -15.36 32.06 18.84
N LEU A 123 -16.44 31.60 19.46
CA LEU A 123 -16.70 30.17 19.62
C LEU A 123 -16.90 29.46 18.28
N ARG A 124 -17.68 30.05 17.38
CA ARG A 124 -17.87 29.51 16.01
C ARG A 124 -16.56 29.41 15.26
N ARG A 125 -15.72 30.43 15.33
CA ARG A 125 -14.40 30.45 14.72
C ARG A 125 -13.52 29.35 15.26
N ARG A 126 -13.46 29.19 16.60
CA ARG A 126 -12.69 28.10 17.22
C ARG A 126 -13.22 26.73 16.85
N LEU A 127 -14.55 26.59 16.73
CA LEU A 127 -15.19 25.36 16.27
C LEU A 127 -14.80 25.02 14.82
N GLU A 128 -14.84 26.00 13.93
CA GLU A 128 -14.43 25.82 12.54
C GLU A 128 -12.93 25.48 12.42
N GLU A 129 -12.08 26.13 13.21
CA GLU A 129 -10.65 25.81 13.29
C GLU A 129 -10.41 24.39 13.82
N ALA A 130 -11.15 23.99 14.85
CA ALA A 130 -11.08 22.63 15.39
C ALA A 130 -11.55 21.58 14.36
N GLN A 131 -12.63 21.87 13.63
CA GLN A 131 -13.12 20.99 12.55
C GLN A 131 -12.11 20.90 11.41
N ALA A 132 -11.52 22.03 10.99
CA ALA A 132 -10.51 22.08 9.95
C ALA A 132 -9.25 21.28 10.37
N LEU A 133 -8.82 21.43 11.61
CA LEU A 133 -7.70 20.67 12.17
C LEU A 133 -8.02 19.16 12.17
N ARG A 134 -9.19 18.80 12.69
CA ARG A 134 -9.64 17.40 12.73
C ARG A 134 -9.69 16.79 11.34
N ARG A 135 -10.26 17.53 10.37
CA ARG A 135 -10.29 17.10 8.96
C ARG A 135 -8.88 16.90 8.42
N ARG A 136 -7.98 17.85 8.65
CA ARG A 136 -6.59 17.74 8.20
C ARG A 136 -5.90 16.51 8.78
N LEU A 137 -6.02 16.30 10.08
CA LEU A 137 -5.45 15.13 10.76
C LEU A 137 -6.07 13.82 10.25
N ALA A 138 -7.37 13.80 10.00
CA ALA A 138 -8.05 12.65 9.43
C ALA A 138 -7.56 12.35 8.01
N LEU A 139 -7.36 13.36 7.16
CA LEU A 139 -6.83 13.20 5.81
C LEU A 139 -5.37 12.73 5.82
N GLU A 140 -4.55 13.24 6.72
CA GLU A 140 -3.16 12.79 6.93
C GLU A 140 -3.14 11.31 7.35
N GLU A 141 -4.00 10.94 8.29
CA GLU A 141 -4.14 9.54 8.72
C GLU A 141 -4.64 8.64 7.59
N LEU A 142 -5.62 9.08 6.81
CA LEU A 142 -6.08 8.34 5.63
C LEU A 142 -4.96 8.16 4.59
N ALA A 143 -4.11 9.16 4.40
CA ALA A 143 -2.96 9.04 3.51
C ALA A 143 -1.96 7.99 4.01
N ARG A 144 -1.69 7.96 5.32
CA ARG A 144 -0.87 6.92 5.95
C ARG A 144 -1.47 5.53 5.79
N LEU A 145 -2.76 5.41 6.04
CA LEU A 145 -3.50 4.15 5.88
C LEU A 145 -3.56 3.69 4.42
N GLN A 146 -3.63 4.62 3.48
CA GLN A 146 -3.57 4.30 2.05
C GLN A 146 -2.25 3.64 1.67
N ALA A 147 -1.12 4.15 2.15
CA ALA A 147 0.18 3.55 1.91
C ALA A 147 0.26 2.12 2.43
N LEU A 148 -0.33 1.86 3.61
CA LEU A 148 -0.44 0.50 4.16
C LEU A 148 -1.38 -0.38 3.33
N ALA A 149 -2.54 0.14 2.93
CA ALA A 149 -3.53 -0.60 2.13
C ALA A 149 -2.98 -1.02 0.77
N GLU A 150 -2.11 -0.22 0.15
CA GLU A 150 -1.42 -0.57 -1.09
C GLU A 150 -0.61 -1.86 -0.95
N ARG A 151 0.07 -2.04 0.17
CA ARG A 151 0.83 -3.27 0.45
C ARG A 151 -0.07 -4.50 0.57
N PHE A 152 -1.31 -4.32 1.01
CA PHE A 152 -2.31 -5.37 1.17
C PHE A 152 -3.19 -5.57 -0.06
N ARG A 153 -2.92 -4.88 -1.16
CA ARG A 153 -3.72 -5.01 -2.39
C ARG A 153 -3.93 -6.47 -2.81
N PRO A 154 -2.91 -7.36 -2.77
CA PRO A 154 -3.10 -8.77 -3.09
C PRO A 154 -4.00 -9.55 -2.11
N LEU A 155 -4.17 -9.09 -0.89
CA LEU A 155 -4.95 -9.74 0.18
C LEU A 155 -6.28 -9.06 0.49
N GLY A 156 -6.82 -8.28 -0.43
CA GLY A 156 -8.09 -7.58 -0.24
C GLY A 156 -7.95 -6.10 0.10
N GLY A 157 -6.76 -5.52 -0.04
CA GLY A 157 -6.52 -4.09 0.16
C GLY A 157 -7.28 -3.18 -0.82
N GLU A 158 -7.72 -3.70 -1.96
CA GLU A 158 -8.51 -2.97 -2.96
C GLU A 158 -9.80 -2.39 -2.38
N ALA A 159 -10.53 -3.19 -1.59
CA ALA A 159 -11.75 -2.73 -0.93
C ALA A 159 -11.47 -1.62 0.08
N VAL A 160 -10.36 -1.72 0.81
CA VAL A 160 -9.92 -0.69 1.75
C VAL A 160 -9.54 0.60 1.03
N LEU A 161 -8.84 0.51 -0.10
CA LEU A 161 -8.49 1.66 -0.93
C LEU A 161 -9.73 2.40 -1.44
N LYS A 162 -10.75 1.68 -1.89
CA LYS A 162 -12.05 2.24 -2.28
C LYS A 162 -12.75 2.92 -1.11
N ALA A 163 -12.72 2.30 0.06
CA ALA A 163 -13.29 2.87 1.28
C ALA A 163 -12.56 4.15 1.71
N ILE A 164 -11.25 4.22 1.57
CA ILE A 164 -10.45 5.43 1.82
C ILE A 164 -10.88 6.56 0.88
N GLU A 165 -11.02 6.27 -0.41
CA GLU A 165 -11.44 7.28 -1.39
C GLU A 165 -12.84 7.81 -1.08
N ALA A 166 -13.77 6.93 -0.72
CA ALA A 166 -15.11 7.34 -0.29
C ALA A 166 -15.07 8.19 0.99
N GLU A 167 -14.23 7.83 1.94
CA GLU A 167 -14.10 8.58 3.20
C GLU A 167 -13.51 9.97 2.99
N ARG A 168 -12.56 10.13 2.06
CA ARG A 168 -11.98 11.44 1.70
C ARG A 168 -13.01 12.44 1.20
N GLN A 169 -14.06 11.97 0.56
CA GLN A 169 -15.12 12.83 0.00
C GLN A 169 -16.08 13.36 1.06
N LYS A 170 -16.06 12.82 2.27
CA LYS A 170 -16.94 13.25 3.35
C LYS A 170 -16.46 14.58 3.95
N PRO A 171 -17.38 15.42 4.43
CA PRO A 171 -17.00 16.66 5.11
C PRO A 171 -16.14 16.44 6.36
N LEU A 172 -16.44 15.42 7.13
CA LEU A 172 -15.67 14.99 8.30
C LEU A 172 -15.25 13.53 8.12
N PRO A 173 -14.09 13.29 7.50
CA PRO A 173 -13.59 11.93 7.32
C PRO A 173 -13.30 11.26 8.66
N ASP A 174 -13.68 10.00 8.79
CA ASP A 174 -13.36 9.18 9.95
C ASP A 174 -12.41 8.04 9.53
N PRO A 175 -11.13 8.10 9.91
CA PRO A 175 -10.19 7.03 9.58
C PRO A 175 -10.35 5.76 10.42
N ALA A 176 -11.12 5.78 11.49
CA ALA A 176 -11.24 4.65 12.41
C ALA A 176 -11.77 3.36 11.76
N PRO A 177 -12.84 3.37 10.94
CA PRO A 177 -13.27 2.17 10.24
C PRO A 177 -12.20 1.59 9.30
N ILE A 178 -11.46 2.47 8.64
CA ILE A 178 -10.36 2.09 7.74
C ILE A 178 -9.23 1.44 8.53
N ALA A 179 -8.85 2.01 9.66
CA ALA A 179 -7.84 1.44 10.55
C ALA A 179 -8.25 0.04 11.04
N ARG A 180 -9.52 -0.14 11.39
CA ARG A 180 -10.05 -1.46 11.78
C ARG A 180 -10.01 -2.46 10.63
N ALA A 181 -10.37 -2.03 9.42
CA ALA A 181 -10.32 -2.88 8.24
C ALA A 181 -8.88 -3.31 7.92
N LEU A 182 -7.91 -2.41 8.03
CA LEU A 182 -6.48 -2.73 7.88
C LEU A 182 -5.99 -3.67 8.98
N GLN A 183 -6.43 -3.48 10.20
CA GLN A 183 -6.09 -4.40 11.30
C GLN A 183 -6.64 -5.81 11.03
N ALA A 184 -7.83 -5.92 10.45
CA ALA A 184 -8.38 -7.20 9.99
C ALA A 184 -7.52 -7.83 8.89
N LEU A 185 -7.01 -7.04 7.94
CA LEU A 185 -6.09 -7.53 6.91
C LEU A 185 -4.76 -7.99 7.49
N LYS A 186 -4.22 -7.28 8.48
CA LYS A 186 -3.01 -7.70 9.20
C LYS A 186 -3.20 -9.04 9.92
N ARG A 187 -4.34 -9.22 10.57
CA ARG A 187 -4.70 -10.52 11.20
C ARG A 187 -4.84 -11.62 10.16
N ARG A 188 -5.44 -11.32 9.03
CA ARG A 188 -5.55 -12.26 7.91
C ARG A 188 -4.19 -12.67 7.37
N LEU A 189 -3.26 -11.73 7.23
CA LEU A 189 -1.88 -12.01 6.85
C LEU A 189 -1.21 -12.92 7.87
N GLU A 190 -1.35 -12.64 9.15
CA GLU A 190 -0.76 -13.46 10.21
C GLU A 190 -1.35 -14.87 10.25
N ALA A 191 -2.66 -15.00 10.10
CA ALA A 191 -3.34 -16.30 9.99
C ALA A 191 -2.81 -17.09 8.79
N LYS A 192 -2.61 -16.41 7.65
CA LYS A 192 -2.05 -17.00 6.44
C LYS A 192 -0.62 -17.48 6.66
N ARG A 193 0.21 -16.69 7.33
CA ARG A 193 1.58 -17.07 7.70
C ARG A 193 1.59 -18.34 8.57
N GLN A 194 0.71 -18.41 9.56
CA GLN A 194 0.61 -19.59 10.43
C GLN A 194 0.16 -20.82 9.67
N GLU A 195 -0.87 -20.69 8.82
CA GLU A 195 -1.34 -21.77 7.94
C GLU A 195 -0.20 -22.28 7.04
N LEU A 196 0.48 -21.37 6.37
CA LEU A 196 1.59 -21.71 5.49
C LEU A 196 2.77 -22.33 6.26
N GLY A 197 3.06 -21.83 7.46
CA GLY A 197 4.09 -22.42 8.34
C GLY A 197 3.80 -23.87 8.65
N THR A 198 2.57 -24.20 8.99
CA THR A 198 2.12 -25.58 9.25
C THR A 198 2.22 -26.45 7.99
N ARG A 199 1.74 -25.93 6.86
CA ARG A 199 1.78 -26.65 5.57
C ARG A 199 3.22 -26.87 5.09
N LEU A 200 4.10 -25.88 5.22
CA LEU A 200 5.50 -25.99 4.88
C LEU A 200 6.21 -27.05 5.73
N ALA A 201 5.97 -27.04 7.03
CA ALA A 201 6.52 -28.06 7.92
C ALA A 201 6.05 -29.47 7.55
N ALA A 202 4.76 -29.63 7.25
CA ALA A 202 4.18 -30.89 6.78
C ALA A 202 4.78 -31.33 5.45
N PHE A 203 4.90 -30.40 4.50
CA PHE A 203 5.52 -30.65 3.21
C PHE A 203 6.96 -31.16 3.34
N PHE A 204 7.79 -30.46 4.09
CA PHE A 204 9.20 -30.84 4.23
C PHE A 204 9.38 -32.16 4.98
N ARG A 205 8.52 -32.49 5.92
CA ARG A 205 8.53 -33.81 6.56
C ARG A 205 8.24 -34.94 5.56
N ARG A 206 7.28 -34.73 4.66
CA ARG A 206 6.93 -35.71 3.61
C ARG A 206 7.98 -35.77 2.52
N TYR A 207 8.59 -34.65 2.19
CA TYR A 207 9.59 -34.53 1.14
C TYR A 207 10.95 -35.11 1.56
N ALA A 208 11.36 -34.97 2.80
CA ALA A 208 12.68 -35.38 3.29
C ALA A 208 13.07 -36.81 2.88
N PRO A 209 12.22 -37.86 3.07
CA PRO A 209 12.56 -39.21 2.64
C PRO A 209 12.62 -39.40 1.13
N LEU A 210 12.10 -38.43 0.35
CA LEU A 210 12.02 -38.49 -1.12
C LEU A 210 13.10 -37.66 -1.80
N GLU A 211 13.89 -36.91 -1.05
CA GLU A 211 14.87 -35.95 -1.57
C GLU A 211 15.95 -36.62 -2.44
N GLY A 212 16.28 -37.89 -2.18
CA GLY A 212 17.24 -38.66 -2.95
C GLY A 212 16.71 -39.32 -4.21
N LEU A 213 15.41 -39.30 -4.44
CA LEU A 213 14.82 -39.89 -5.65
C LEU A 213 15.21 -39.07 -6.89
N LYS A 214 15.60 -39.79 -7.95
CA LYS A 214 15.96 -39.21 -9.24
C LYS A 214 14.84 -39.53 -10.22
N SER A 215 14.05 -38.52 -10.55
CA SER A 215 12.94 -38.62 -11.52
C SER A 215 12.68 -37.25 -12.15
N ASP A 216 11.88 -37.23 -13.19
CA ASP A 216 11.44 -35.96 -13.81
C ASP A 216 10.59 -35.13 -12.84
N THR A 217 9.79 -35.78 -12.01
CA THR A 217 9.03 -35.12 -10.94
C THR A 217 9.98 -34.46 -9.94
N GLN A 218 11.06 -35.09 -9.55
CA GLN A 218 12.07 -34.51 -8.68
C GLN A 218 12.74 -33.29 -9.29
N ARG A 219 12.99 -33.30 -10.60
CA ARG A 219 13.51 -32.13 -11.32
C ARG A 219 12.54 -30.95 -11.29
N ARG A 220 11.24 -31.21 -11.39
CA ARG A 220 10.21 -30.16 -11.33
C ARG A 220 10.02 -29.61 -9.92
N ILE A 221 10.10 -30.46 -8.89
CA ILE A 221 9.89 -30.06 -7.51
C ILE A 221 11.10 -29.32 -6.92
N ARG A 222 12.30 -29.66 -7.33
CA ARG A 222 13.54 -29.10 -6.75
C ARG A 222 13.62 -27.59 -6.76
N PRO A 223 13.30 -26.87 -7.86
CA PRO A 223 13.27 -25.41 -7.88
C PRO A 223 12.30 -24.83 -6.87
N LEU A 224 11.15 -25.47 -6.68
CA LEU A 224 10.13 -25.07 -5.71
C LEU A 224 10.65 -25.26 -4.28
N VAL A 225 11.31 -26.36 -4.00
CA VAL A 225 11.94 -26.64 -2.70
C VAL A 225 13.02 -25.61 -2.38
N GLU A 226 13.87 -25.28 -3.34
CA GLU A 226 14.92 -24.26 -3.18
C GLU A 226 14.35 -22.87 -2.90
N PHE A 227 13.20 -22.55 -3.46
CA PHE A 227 12.47 -21.33 -3.14
C PHE A 227 11.81 -21.40 -1.76
N LEU A 228 11.19 -22.51 -1.41
CA LEU A 228 10.39 -22.65 -0.19
C LEU A 228 11.23 -22.78 1.09
N ARG A 229 12.44 -23.34 1.04
CA ARG A 229 13.29 -23.46 2.22
C ARG A 229 13.66 -22.12 2.87
N PRO A 230 14.25 -21.16 2.13
CA PRO A 230 14.51 -19.85 2.70
C PRO A 230 13.23 -19.09 3.05
N ALA A 231 12.16 -19.27 2.27
CA ALA A 231 10.86 -18.67 2.53
C ALA A 231 10.25 -19.16 3.85
N GLN A 232 10.42 -20.42 4.20
CA GLN A 232 9.99 -20.97 5.49
C GLN A 232 10.64 -20.24 6.66
N LYS A 233 11.95 -19.99 6.56
CA LYS A 233 12.72 -19.28 7.61
C LYS A 233 12.34 -17.79 7.72
N ALA A 234 11.92 -17.17 6.61
CA ALA A 234 11.60 -15.76 6.54
C ALA A 234 10.09 -15.48 6.56
N LEU A 235 9.26 -16.51 6.78
CA LEU A 235 7.80 -16.44 6.61
C LEU A 235 7.15 -15.34 7.46
N ASP A 236 7.60 -15.17 8.69
CA ASP A 236 7.13 -14.14 9.63
C ASP A 236 7.47 -12.72 9.19
N ARG A 237 8.37 -12.54 8.25
CA ARG A 237 8.80 -11.26 7.68
C ARG A 237 8.22 -10.97 6.30
N LEU A 238 7.58 -11.95 5.66
CA LEU A 238 7.01 -11.79 4.33
C LEU A 238 5.75 -10.93 4.38
N GLY A 239 5.67 -9.99 3.44
CA GLY A 239 4.48 -9.20 3.21
C GLY A 239 3.39 -9.96 2.44
N PRO A 240 2.26 -9.31 2.13
CA PRO A 240 1.14 -9.96 1.44
C PRO A 240 1.52 -10.62 0.11
N ARG A 241 2.33 -9.94 -0.72
CA ARG A 241 2.79 -10.47 -2.00
C ARG A 241 3.67 -11.72 -1.80
N GLY A 242 4.65 -11.63 -0.91
CA GLY A 242 5.55 -12.73 -0.60
C GLY A 242 4.82 -13.95 -0.08
N VAL A 243 3.84 -13.76 0.79
CA VAL A 243 2.98 -14.83 1.32
C VAL A 243 2.19 -15.52 0.21
N LEU A 244 1.63 -14.78 -0.73
CA LEU A 244 0.90 -15.36 -1.86
C LEU A 244 1.82 -16.10 -2.84
N GLU A 245 3.02 -15.60 -3.05
CA GLU A 245 4.03 -16.30 -3.86
C GLU A 245 4.42 -17.65 -3.23
N VAL A 246 4.62 -17.67 -1.91
CA VAL A 246 4.88 -18.90 -1.15
C VAL A 246 3.69 -19.85 -1.26
N GLU A 247 2.47 -19.37 -1.10
CA GLU A 247 1.26 -20.18 -1.22
C GLU A 247 1.15 -20.86 -2.59
N ARG A 248 1.39 -20.12 -3.66
CA ARG A 248 1.37 -20.66 -5.03
C ARG A 248 2.46 -21.71 -5.23
N ALA A 249 3.68 -21.40 -4.84
CA ALA A 249 4.80 -22.33 -4.95
C ALA A 249 4.57 -23.61 -4.13
N LEU A 250 4.02 -23.44 -2.91
CA LEU A 250 3.70 -24.59 -2.05
C LEU A 250 2.61 -25.45 -2.63
N ALA A 251 1.55 -24.87 -3.20
CA ALA A 251 0.48 -25.62 -3.87
C ALA A 251 1.02 -26.46 -5.02
N GLN A 252 1.89 -25.88 -5.86
CA GLN A 252 2.56 -26.61 -6.94
C GLN A 252 3.49 -27.71 -6.40
N ALA A 253 4.23 -27.42 -5.35
CA ALA A 253 5.11 -28.38 -4.72
C ALA A 253 4.35 -29.55 -4.06
N GLU A 254 3.22 -29.26 -3.44
CA GLU A 254 2.33 -30.29 -2.86
C GLU A 254 1.78 -31.23 -3.91
N GLU A 255 1.37 -30.71 -5.07
CA GLU A 255 0.91 -31.54 -6.18
C GLU A 255 2.06 -32.42 -6.75
N ALA A 256 3.22 -31.81 -6.96
CA ALA A 256 4.40 -32.57 -7.40
C ALA A 256 4.85 -33.62 -6.36
N LEU A 257 4.69 -33.30 -5.08
CA LEU A 257 4.99 -34.26 -3.99
C LEU A 257 4.10 -35.50 -4.02
N LYS A 258 2.81 -35.32 -4.31
CA LYS A 258 1.88 -36.46 -4.49
C LYS A 258 2.34 -37.40 -5.60
N GLU A 259 2.76 -36.84 -6.73
CA GLU A 259 3.31 -37.61 -7.85
C GLU A 259 4.59 -38.34 -7.44
N LEU A 260 5.48 -37.65 -6.72
CA LEU A 260 6.74 -38.21 -6.25
C LEU A 260 6.53 -39.33 -5.24
N GLU A 261 5.56 -39.22 -4.36
CA GLU A 261 5.15 -40.28 -3.41
C GLU A 261 4.63 -41.52 -4.16
N LYS A 262 3.83 -41.33 -5.20
CA LYS A 262 3.36 -42.42 -6.05
C LYS A 262 4.50 -43.11 -6.77
N GLU A 263 5.46 -42.35 -7.28
CA GLU A 263 6.66 -42.89 -7.93
C GLU A 263 7.48 -43.74 -6.96
N LYS A 264 7.64 -43.27 -5.73
CA LYS A 264 8.32 -44.03 -4.68
C LYS A 264 7.60 -45.34 -4.35
N GLU A 265 6.28 -45.29 -4.17
CA GLU A 265 5.50 -46.50 -3.93
C GLU A 265 5.61 -47.51 -5.05
N ALA A 266 5.60 -47.03 -6.31
CA ALA A 266 5.78 -47.87 -7.46
C ALA A 266 7.19 -48.50 -7.51
N ALA A 267 8.21 -47.69 -7.20
CA ALA A 267 9.60 -48.18 -7.07
C ALA A 267 9.77 -49.19 -5.96
N ASP A 268 9.19 -48.96 -4.79
CA ASP A 268 9.24 -49.87 -3.64
C ASP A 268 8.51 -51.19 -3.96
N ARG A 269 7.39 -51.15 -4.69
CA ARG A 269 6.72 -52.37 -5.14
C ARG A 269 7.57 -53.17 -6.10
N LEU A 270 8.20 -52.51 -7.07
CA LEU A 270 9.11 -53.16 -8.02
C LEU A 270 10.33 -53.77 -7.29
N LEU A 271 10.88 -53.05 -6.28
CA LEU A 271 11.98 -53.52 -5.44
C LEU A 271 11.64 -54.81 -4.68
N LYS A 272 10.38 -54.98 -4.26
CA LYS A 272 9.91 -56.22 -3.60
C LYS A 272 9.71 -57.38 -4.57
N GLU A 273 9.44 -57.08 -5.86
CA GLU A 273 9.14 -58.10 -6.89
C GLU A 273 10.38 -58.51 -7.68
N LEU A 274 11.43 -57.66 -7.72
CA LEU A 274 12.63 -57.88 -8.54
C LEU A 274 13.80 -58.49 -7.73
N GLY A 275 14.58 -59.36 -8.38
CA GLY A 275 15.87 -59.79 -7.85
C GLY A 275 16.92 -58.66 -7.91
N GLN A 276 18.08 -58.90 -7.28
CA GLN A 276 19.11 -57.85 -7.10
C GLN A 276 19.69 -57.32 -8.43
N GLU A 277 19.79 -58.19 -9.47
CA GLU A 277 20.25 -57.80 -10.82
C GLU A 277 19.24 -56.90 -11.55
N ASP A 278 17.96 -57.20 -11.39
CA ASP A 278 16.86 -56.39 -11.98
C ASP A 278 16.76 -55.01 -11.28
N LEU A 279 17.12 -54.95 -10.02
CA LEU A 279 17.19 -53.74 -9.22
C LEU A 279 18.24 -52.74 -9.74
N GLU A 280 19.45 -53.26 -10.03
CA GLU A 280 20.54 -52.44 -10.57
C GLU A 280 20.20 -51.90 -11.96
N ALA A 281 19.55 -52.71 -12.80
CA ALA A 281 19.06 -52.31 -14.13
C ALA A 281 17.98 -51.22 -14.03
N LEU A 282 17.05 -51.33 -13.04
CA LEU A 282 16.00 -50.35 -12.80
C LEU A 282 16.60 -49.03 -12.29
N LEU A 283 17.53 -49.08 -11.34
CA LEU A 283 18.21 -47.89 -10.83
C LEU A 283 18.99 -47.17 -11.92
N SER A 284 19.65 -47.91 -12.81
CA SER A 284 20.34 -47.34 -13.98
C SER A 284 19.38 -46.66 -14.93
N SER A 285 18.18 -47.24 -15.14
CA SER A 285 17.13 -46.61 -15.98
C SER A 285 16.51 -45.38 -15.34
N LEU A 286 16.40 -45.30 -14.03
CA LEU A 286 15.93 -44.13 -13.28
C LEU A 286 16.98 -43.01 -13.20
N GLU A 287 18.28 -43.39 -13.26
CA GLU A 287 19.39 -42.42 -13.28
C GLU A 287 19.58 -41.72 -14.63
N ALA A 288 18.94 -42.18 -15.67
CA ALA A 288 19.09 -41.66 -17.03
C ALA A 288 17.78 -41.15 -17.70
N PRO A 289 17.04 -40.22 -17.10
CA PRO A 289 15.96 -39.58 -17.83
C PRO A 289 16.54 -38.46 -18.72
N GLY A 290 16.52 -38.67 -20.01
CA GLY A 290 16.70 -37.60 -20.97
C GLY A 290 18.11 -37.13 -21.26
N GLY A 291 19.06 -38.06 -21.33
CA GLY A 291 20.42 -37.78 -21.82
C GLY A 291 21.39 -37.33 -20.72
N GLU A 292 22.64 -37.72 -20.88
CA GLU A 292 23.73 -37.29 -20.05
C GLU A 292 23.77 -35.75 -19.96
N ARG A 293 23.89 -35.23 -18.74
CA ARG A 293 24.18 -33.83 -18.56
C ARG A 293 25.48 -33.48 -19.30
N PRO A 294 25.47 -32.50 -20.21
CA PRO A 294 26.66 -32.17 -21.00
C PRO A 294 27.76 -31.65 -20.07
N ASP A 295 28.98 -32.01 -20.40
CA ASP A 295 30.17 -31.47 -19.73
C ASP A 295 30.32 -29.99 -20.06
N LEU A 296 30.22 -29.14 -19.05
CA LEU A 296 30.40 -27.68 -19.16
C LEU A 296 31.84 -27.24 -18.93
N SER A 297 32.76 -28.16 -18.61
CA SER A 297 34.18 -27.86 -18.33
C SER A 297 34.85 -27.05 -19.46
N PRO A 298 34.61 -27.31 -20.77
CA PRO A 298 35.19 -26.51 -21.82
C PRO A 298 34.76 -25.03 -21.83
N LEU A 299 33.65 -24.73 -21.18
CA LEU A 299 33.09 -23.37 -21.10
C LEU A 299 33.53 -22.62 -19.82
N ARG A 300 34.22 -23.32 -18.89
CA ARG A 300 34.73 -22.71 -17.65
C ARG A 300 36.03 -21.99 -17.87
N LEU A 301 35.95 -20.84 -18.50
CA LEU A 301 37.08 -19.98 -18.80
C LEU A 301 37.28 -18.89 -17.73
N PRO A 302 38.49 -18.32 -17.60
CA PRO A 302 38.69 -17.14 -16.76
C PRO A 302 37.77 -16.02 -17.20
N GLY A 303 37.11 -15.37 -16.24
CA GLY A 303 36.13 -14.30 -16.53
C GLY A 303 34.69 -14.79 -16.70
N VAL A 304 34.43 -16.09 -16.62
CA VAL A 304 33.07 -16.64 -16.56
C VAL A 304 32.64 -16.67 -15.10
N LYS A 305 31.75 -15.75 -14.74
CA LYS A 305 31.29 -15.57 -13.34
C LYS A 305 30.25 -16.59 -12.91
N ALA A 306 29.38 -16.99 -13.83
CA ALA A 306 28.35 -18.00 -13.62
C ALA A 306 28.22 -18.83 -14.89
N LEU A 307 28.01 -20.11 -14.71
CA LEU A 307 27.83 -21.06 -15.81
C LEU A 307 26.96 -22.23 -15.35
N GLY A 308 26.01 -22.59 -16.17
CA GLY A 308 25.14 -23.73 -15.95
C GLY A 308 24.20 -23.95 -17.12
N LEU A 309 23.29 -24.92 -16.97
CA LEU A 309 22.19 -25.13 -17.88
C LEU A 309 21.00 -24.24 -17.46
N LEU A 310 20.07 -23.98 -18.37
CA LEU A 310 18.90 -23.13 -18.13
C LEU A 310 18.10 -23.52 -16.87
N ASP A 311 18.02 -24.83 -16.59
CA ASP A 311 17.28 -25.35 -15.44
C ASP A 311 18.14 -25.48 -14.16
N ASP A 312 19.41 -25.19 -14.22
CA ASP A 312 20.30 -25.20 -13.05
C ASP A 312 20.01 -24.04 -12.10
N PRO A 313 20.30 -24.19 -10.78
CA PRO A 313 20.26 -23.08 -9.84
C PRO A 313 21.41 -22.13 -10.12
N LEU A 314 21.12 -21.02 -10.79
CA LEU A 314 22.08 -19.98 -11.11
C LEU A 314 21.81 -18.75 -10.24
N PRO A 315 22.84 -17.94 -9.87
CA PRO A 315 22.64 -16.67 -9.18
C PRO A 315 22.08 -15.59 -10.12
N LEU A 316 21.07 -15.93 -10.90
CA LEU A 316 20.44 -15.09 -11.92
C LEU A 316 18.91 -15.24 -11.79
N PRO A 317 18.15 -14.20 -12.14
CA PRO A 317 16.69 -14.23 -12.01
C PRO A 317 16.09 -15.22 -13.03
N ARG A 318 15.68 -16.37 -12.54
CA ARG A 318 15.15 -17.50 -13.32
C ARG A 318 13.92 -17.18 -14.18
N PRO A 319 12.90 -16.48 -13.66
CA PRO A 319 11.73 -16.14 -14.47
C PRO A 319 12.08 -15.32 -15.71
N GLN A 320 13.03 -14.40 -15.57
CA GLN A 320 13.51 -13.55 -16.66
C GLN A 320 14.32 -14.35 -17.68
N LEU A 321 15.17 -15.28 -17.21
CA LEU A 321 15.89 -16.19 -18.10
C LEU A 321 14.98 -17.08 -18.91
N LYS A 322 13.96 -17.65 -18.29
CA LYS A 322 12.94 -18.48 -18.99
C LYS A 322 12.14 -17.66 -19.99
N ALA A 323 11.75 -16.44 -19.62
CA ALA A 323 11.03 -15.53 -20.51
C ALA A 323 11.89 -15.16 -21.73
N LEU A 324 13.17 -14.89 -21.53
CA LEU A 324 14.11 -14.59 -22.62
C LEU A 324 14.28 -15.82 -23.54
N HIS A 325 14.45 -17.01 -22.97
CA HIS A 325 14.54 -18.24 -23.74
C HIS A 325 13.29 -18.51 -24.58
N GLN A 326 12.10 -18.32 -23.99
CA GLN A 326 10.82 -18.46 -24.70
C GLN A 326 10.69 -17.45 -25.85
N ALA A 327 11.11 -16.19 -25.62
CA ALA A 327 11.10 -15.15 -26.66
C ALA A 327 12.03 -15.53 -27.83
N LEU A 328 13.21 -16.07 -27.54
CA LEU A 328 14.14 -16.54 -28.56
C LEU A 328 13.58 -17.72 -29.34
N LYS A 329 12.94 -18.70 -28.69
CA LYS A 329 12.27 -19.82 -29.35
C LYS A 329 11.11 -19.37 -30.23
N ALA A 330 10.32 -18.41 -29.79
CA ALA A 330 9.26 -17.79 -30.58
C ALA A 330 9.83 -17.09 -31.82
N LEU A 331 10.96 -16.44 -31.70
CA LEU A 331 11.63 -15.76 -32.81
C LEU A 331 12.20 -16.77 -33.84
N GLU A 332 12.80 -17.85 -33.36
CA GLU A 332 13.22 -18.98 -34.22
C GLU A 332 12.05 -19.57 -34.99
N ALA A 333 10.94 -19.80 -34.32
CA ALA A 333 9.73 -20.32 -34.94
C ALA A 333 9.13 -19.36 -36.00
N ALA A 334 9.19 -18.05 -35.73
CA ALA A 334 8.69 -17.01 -36.62
C ALA A 334 9.57 -16.82 -37.88
N THR A 335 10.88 -16.95 -37.74
CA THR A 335 11.85 -16.73 -38.83
C THR A 335 12.21 -18.00 -39.59
N GLY A 336 12.00 -19.18 -39.00
CA GLY A 336 12.45 -20.44 -39.53
C GLY A 336 13.96 -20.67 -39.52
N GLU A 337 14.70 -19.76 -38.87
CA GLU A 337 16.15 -19.81 -38.75
C GLU A 337 16.56 -20.13 -37.31
N ALA A 338 17.57 -21.00 -37.15
CA ALA A 338 18.18 -21.21 -35.84
C ALA A 338 18.97 -19.97 -35.43
N LEU A 339 18.63 -19.38 -34.32
CA LEU A 339 19.37 -18.24 -33.77
C LEU A 339 20.68 -18.72 -33.15
N GLY A 340 21.73 -17.94 -33.32
CA GLY A 340 23.00 -18.16 -32.65
C GLY A 340 22.93 -17.80 -31.16
N PRO A 341 24.08 -17.75 -30.48
CA PRO A 341 24.10 -17.34 -29.07
C PRO A 341 23.42 -16.00 -28.85
N ALA A 342 22.54 -15.92 -27.89
CA ALA A 342 21.91 -14.67 -27.47
C ALA A 342 22.78 -13.96 -26.44
N LEU A 343 23.02 -12.69 -26.63
CA LEU A 343 23.84 -11.85 -25.79
C LEU A 343 23.01 -10.71 -25.22
N VAL A 344 22.98 -10.57 -23.91
CA VAL A 344 22.33 -9.46 -23.23
C VAL A 344 23.34 -8.77 -22.31
N ARG A 345 23.49 -7.48 -22.47
CA ARG A 345 24.38 -6.71 -21.59
C ARG A 345 23.71 -6.45 -20.26
N LEU A 346 24.33 -6.92 -19.18
CA LEU A 346 23.88 -6.71 -17.79
C LEU A 346 24.98 -5.96 -17.01
N GLY A 347 24.84 -4.64 -16.89
CA GLY A 347 25.86 -3.83 -16.24
C GLY A 347 27.19 -3.92 -16.98
N GLY A 348 28.24 -4.34 -16.27
CA GLY A 348 29.58 -4.56 -16.83
C GLY A 348 29.84 -5.95 -17.38
N SER A 349 28.83 -6.81 -17.46
CA SER A 349 28.97 -8.21 -17.89
C SER A 349 28.00 -8.56 -19.02
N TYR A 350 28.19 -9.69 -19.67
CA TYR A 350 27.28 -10.22 -20.67
C TYR A 350 26.60 -11.51 -20.19
N LEU A 351 25.29 -11.54 -20.28
CA LEU A 351 24.51 -12.77 -20.16
C LEU A 351 24.50 -13.45 -21.53
N VAL A 352 24.93 -14.71 -21.57
CA VAL A 352 24.96 -15.50 -22.79
C VAL A 352 24.01 -16.69 -22.62
N LEU A 353 23.04 -16.82 -23.54
CA LEU A 353 22.24 -18.02 -23.72
C LEU A 353 22.63 -18.67 -25.05
N ALA A 354 23.05 -19.92 -25.01
CA ALA A 354 23.51 -20.61 -26.20
C ALA A 354 23.25 -22.11 -26.17
N PRO A 355 22.95 -22.72 -27.34
CA PRO A 355 22.91 -24.17 -27.45
C PRO A 355 24.28 -24.77 -27.14
N TRP A 356 24.31 -25.78 -26.32
CA TRP A 356 25.52 -26.52 -25.99
C TRP A 356 25.20 -28.02 -25.88
N ARG A 357 25.70 -28.80 -26.82
CA ARG A 357 25.56 -30.26 -26.83
C ARG A 357 24.12 -30.76 -26.59
N GLY A 358 23.15 -30.13 -27.26
CA GLY A 358 21.74 -30.47 -27.16
C GLY A 358 20.99 -29.87 -25.96
N HIS A 359 21.62 -29.04 -25.19
CA HIS A 359 21.04 -28.32 -24.05
C HIS A 359 21.22 -26.79 -24.20
N GLU A 360 20.49 -26.03 -23.41
CA GLU A 360 20.68 -24.57 -23.34
C GLU A 360 21.64 -24.22 -22.19
N ALA A 361 22.79 -23.66 -22.54
CA ALA A 361 23.75 -23.14 -21.58
C ALA A 361 23.49 -21.67 -21.27
N VAL A 362 23.67 -21.31 -20.03
CA VAL A 362 23.57 -19.91 -19.53
C VAL A 362 24.87 -19.54 -18.85
N ALA A 363 25.42 -18.43 -19.22
CA ALA A 363 26.65 -17.91 -18.60
C ALA A 363 26.58 -16.41 -18.36
N LEU A 364 27.21 -15.96 -17.28
CA LEU A 364 27.50 -14.56 -17.06
C LEU A 364 29.01 -14.36 -17.28
N VAL A 365 29.37 -13.56 -18.27
CA VAL A 365 30.74 -13.47 -18.78
C VAL A 365 31.22 -12.03 -18.72
N GLU A 366 32.45 -11.84 -18.20
CA GLU A 366 33.15 -10.57 -18.27
C GLU A 366 33.42 -10.16 -19.75
N PRO A 367 33.47 -8.87 -20.09
CA PRO A 367 33.74 -8.42 -21.45
C PRO A 367 34.99 -9.02 -22.07
N GLU A 368 36.07 -9.18 -21.30
CA GLU A 368 37.35 -9.73 -21.75
C GLU A 368 37.28 -11.22 -22.09
N ALA A 369 36.37 -11.95 -21.47
CA ALA A 369 36.20 -13.38 -21.68
C ALA A 369 35.15 -13.71 -22.75
N LEU A 370 34.44 -12.73 -23.29
CA LEU A 370 33.33 -12.95 -24.24
C LEU A 370 33.78 -13.65 -25.51
N ASP A 371 34.78 -13.13 -26.19
CA ASP A 371 35.30 -13.73 -27.43
C ASP A 371 35.85 -15.14 -27.24
N PRO A 372 36.69 -15.40 -26.22
CA PRO A 372 37.11 -16.79 -25.93
C PRO A 372 35.94 -17.71 -25.61
N PHE A 373 34.92 -17.24 -24.89
CA PHE A 373 33.74 -18.01 -24.55
C PHE A 373 32.91 -18.36 -25.76
N LEU A 374 32.64 -17.43 -26.67
CA LEU A 374 31.92 -17.66 -27.91
C LEU A 374 32.68 -18.63 -28.84
N LYS A 375 33.99 -18.58 -28.87
CA LYS A 375 34.84 -19.56 -29.59
C LYS A 375 34.71 -20.96 -28.98
N ALA A 376 34.68 -21.08 -27.65
CA ALA A 376 34.49 -22.36 -26.95
C ALA A 376 33.12 -22.96 -27.24
N LEU A 377 32.09 -22.14 -27.41
CA LEU A 377 30.75 -22.60 -27.80
C LEU A 377 30.70 -23.18 -29.22
N SER A 378 31.60 -22.75 -30.10
CA SER A 378 31.67 -23.20 -31.51
C SER A 378 32.48 -24.48 -31.72
N GLY A 379 33.25 -24.88 -30.70
CA GLY A 379 34.05 -26.11 -30.68
C GLY A 379 33.32 -27.28 -30.10
#